data_3ff673391288f78769bc2b2328df1859
#
_entry.id   3ff673391288f78769bc2b2328df1859
#
_cell.length_a   1.000
_cell.length_b   1.000
_cell.length_c   1.000
_cell.angle_alpha   90.00
_cell.angle_beta   90.00
_cell.angle_gamma   90.00
#
_symmetry.space_group_name_H-M   'P 1'
#
loop_
_entity.id
_entity.type
_entity.pdbx_description
1 polymer ?
#
loop_
_entity_poly.entity_id
_entity_poly.type
_entity_poly.pdbx_seq_one_letter_code
_entity_poly.pdbx_strand_id
1 'polypeptide(L)'
;MKRQAGNYAAVLLAALMLTGCGSSTLEDGTALLEEGNYEEAAATFQEAVDEDSGDAEGWRGLGLALWEQQDYEGALEAFQAVLDNGGDKTGELYNLMGCCAIQLDDPTEALNYFRLGMEAEDVSDEMMQEMRFNEIAAYEQSGDMESAKSKLKDYTADYPDDEKAAKEAEFLETR
;
A
#
# COMPACT_ATOMS: atom_id res chain seq x y z
N MET A 1 15.09 -12.88 17.42
CA MET A 1 14.36 -11.70 17.93
C MET A 1 13.62 -11.14 16.73
N LYS A 2 12.27 -11.30 16.68
CA LYS A 2 11.46 -10.68 15.63
C LYS A 2 11.54 -9.19 15.85
N ARG A 3 12.17 -8.45 14.92
CA ARG A 3 12.03 -7.00 14.84
C ARG A 3 10.59 -6.72 14.40
N GLN A 4 9.90 -5.90 15.15
CA GLN A 4 8.69 -5.26 14.65
C GLN A 4 9.14 -4.39 13.48
N ALA A 5 8.70 -4.74 12.27
CA ALA A 5 8.76 -3.85 11.14
C ALA A 5 8.09 -2.55 11.59
N GLY A 6 8.87 -1.49 11.66
CA GLY A 6 8.36 -0.18 12.04
C GLY A 6 7.25 0.23 11.07
N ASN A 7 6.28 0.97 11.57
CA ASN A 7 5.14 1.50 10.82
C ASN A 7 5.60 2.14 9.50
N TYR A 8 5.56 1.37 8.42
CA TYR A 8 5.92 1.82 7.07
C TYR A 8 4.75 2.49 6.32
N ALA A 9 3.61 2.61 6.96
CA ALA A 9 2.47 3.26 6.35
C ALA A 9 2.03 4.46 7.20
N ALA A 10 2.55 5.64 6.90
CA ALA A 10 1.73 6.81 7.01
C ALA A 10 0.89 6.85 5.73
N VAL A 11 -0.16 6.03 5.67
CA VAL A 11 -1.18 6.19 4.63
C VAL A 11 -1.76 7.57 4.83
N LEU A 12 -1.29 8.52 4.01
CA LEU A 12 -2.02 9.77 3.81
C LEU A 12 -3.36 9.33 3.20
N LEU A 13 -4.40 9.30 4.02
CA LEU A 13 -5.79 9.28 3.54
C LEU A 13 -5.93 10.49 2.61
N ALA A 14 -5.58 10.30 1.34
CA ALA A 14 -5.97 11.22 0.30
C ALA A 14 -7.48 11.17 0.28
N ALA A 15 -8.12 12.28 0.68
CA ALA A 15 -9.56 12.42 0.67
C ALA A 15 -10.03 12.04 -0.74
N LEU A 16 -10.62 10.85 -0.86
CA LEU A 16 -11.30 10.38 -2.06
C LEU A 16 -12.44 11.36 -2.33
N MET A 17 -12.19 12.35 -3.18
CA MET A 17 -13.25 13.19 -3.74
C MET A 17 -14.02 12.31 -4.73
N LEU A 18 -14.89 11.43 -4.20
CA LEU A 18 -15.87 10.69 -4.99
C LEU A 18 -16.89 11.69 -5.55
N THR A 19 -16.56 12.33 -6.67
CA THR A 19 -17.52 13.10 -7.48
C THR A 19 -18.12 12.19 -8.55
N GLY A 20 -18.96 11.27 -8.11
CA GLY A 20 -19.76 10.42 -9.01
C GLY A 20 -21.01 9.99 -8.27
N CYS A 21 -22.12 9.77 -8.96
CA CYS A 21 -23.33 9.17 -8.38
C CYS A 21 -23.00 7.76 -7.86
N GLY A 22 -22.29 7.69 -6.73
CA GLY A 22 -22.09 6.47 -5.96
C GLY A 22 -23.39 6.07 -5.30
N SER A 23 -23.61 4.79 -5.07
CA SER A 23 -24.69 4.32 -4.20
C SER A 23 -24.50 4.94 -2.81
N SER A 24 -25.56 5.19 -2.08
CA SER A 24 -25.49 5.69 -0.70
C SER A 24 -24.57 4.82 0.17
N THR A 25 -24.44 3.54 -0.15
CA THR A 25 -23.59 2.55 0.53
C THR A 25 -22.11 2.89 0.42
N LEU A 26 -21.61 3.33 -0.76
CA LEU A 26 -20.20 3.76 -0.92
C LEU A 26 -19.91 5.03 -0.13
N GLU A 27 -20.83 6.00 -0.15
CA GLU A 27 -20.70 7.25 0.62
C GLU A 27 -20.69 6.95 2.13
N ASP A 28 -21.58 6.07 2.60
CA ASP A 28 -21.65 5.65 3.99
C ASP A 28 -20.36 4.90 4.42
N GLY A 29 -19.87 3.99 3.58
CA GLY A 29 -18.61 3.27 3.83
C GLY A 29 -17.40 4.22 3.90
N THR A 30 -17.35 5.20 3.02
CA THR A 30 -16.29 6.23 3.01
C THR A 30 -16.34 7.08 4.29
N ALA A 31 -17.53 7.51 4.71
CA ALA A 31 -17.68 8.25 5.95
C ALA A 31 -17.20 7.44 7.18
N LEU A 32 -17.53 6.15 7.23
CA LEU A 32 -17.06 5.25 8.29
C LEU A 32 -15.53 5.08 8.30
N LEU A 33 -14.89 5.01 7.13
CA LEU A 33 -13.42 5.01 7.02
C LEU A 33 -12.81 6.29 7.58
N GLU A 34 -13.37 7.46 7.23
CA GLU A 34 -12.91 8.78 7.72
C GLU A 34 -13.07 8.92 9.24
N GLU A 35 -14.12 8.30 9.82
CA GLU A 35 -14.36 8.26 11.25
C GLU A 35 -13.46 7.25 11.99
N GLY A 36 -12.75 6.38 11.28
CA GLY A 36 -11.94 5.30 11.85
C GLY A 36 -12.75 4.08 12.29
N ASN A 37 -14.00 3.96 11.85
CA ASN A 37 -14.90 2.85 12.12
C ASN A 37 -14.67 1.71 11.12
N TYR A 38 -13.45 1.17 11.09
CA TYR A 38 -12.97 0.28 10.02
C TYR A 38 -13.77 -1.03 9.90
N GLU A 39 -14.25 -1.60 10.99
CA GLU A 39 -15.06 -2.84 10.98
C GLU A 39 -16.42 -2.59 10.31
N GLU A 40 -17.08 -1.47 10.65
CA GLU A 40 -18.35 -1.09 10.04
C GLU A 40 -18.16 -0.67 8.58
N ALA A 41 -17.07 0.04 8.26
CA ALA A 41 -16.72 0.42 6.90
C ALA A 41 -16.52 -0.83 6.00
N ALA A 42 -15.76 -1.84 6.48
CA ALA A 42 -15.58 -3.08 5.75
C ALA A 42 -16.90 -3.81 5.49
N ALA A 43 -17.78 -3.88 6.49
CA ALA A 43 -19.10 -4.49 6.33
C ALA A 43 -19.94 -3.74 5.29
N THR A 44 -19.91 -2.40 5.31
CA THR A 44 -20.66 -1.55 4.38
C THR A 44 -20.12 -1.69 2.95
N PHE A 45 -18.80 -1.70 2.75
CA PHE A 45 -18.23 -1.93 1.42
C PHE A 45 -18.45 -3.37 0.95
N GLN A 46 -18.47 -4.37 1.85
CA GLN A 46 -18.82 -5.74 1.49
C GLN A 46 -20.26 -5.82 0.96
N GLU A 47 -21.21 -5.10 1.57
CA GLU A 47 -22.57 -5.01 1.04
C GLU A 47 -22.59 -4.40 -0.37
N ALA A 48 -21.81 -3.33 -0.61
CA ALA A 48 -21.72 -2.69 -1.91
C ALA A 48 -21.21 -3.65 -2.99
N VAL A 49 -20.14 -4.41 -2.73
CA VAL A 49 -19.57 -5.38 -3.71
C VAL A 49 -20.44 -6.64 -3.84
N ASP A 50 -21.23 -7.00 -2.83
CA ASP A 50 -22.22 -8.08 -2.93
C ASP A 50 -23.41 -7.69 -3.83
N GLU A 51 -23.79 -6.40 -3.84
CA GLU A 51 -24.81 -5.84 -4.73
C GLU A 51 -24.31 -5.66 -6.15
N ASP A 52 -23.08 -5.16 -6.32
CA ASP A 52 -22.40 -5.00 -7.61
C ASP A 52 -20.94 -5.43 -7.51
N SER A 53 -20.66 -6.68 -7.79
CA SER A 53 -19.30 -7.23 -7.76
C SER A 53 -18.35 -6.65 -8.81
N GLY A 54 -18.87 -5.89 -9.78
CA GLY A 54 -18.09 -5.14 -10.77
C GLY A 54 -17.66 -3.74 -10.32
N ASP A 55 -18.12 -3.29 -9.15
CA ASP A 55 -17.79 -1.97 -8.61
C ASP A 55 -16.36 -1.94 -8.04
N ALA A 56 -15.41 -1.45 -8.85
CA ALA A 56 -14.02 -1.33 -8.46
C ALA A 56 -13.81 -0.39 -7.25
N GLU A 57 -14.64 0.64 -7.06
CA GLU A 57 -14.55 1.56 -5.93
C GLU A 57 -15.02 0.90 -4.63
N GLY A 58 -16.05 0.06 -4.70
CA GLY A 58 -16.46 -0.78 -3.56
C GLY A 58 -15.34 -1.70 -3.09
N TRP A 59 -14.67 -2.38 -4.03
CA TRP A 59 -13.51 -3.21 -3.73
C TRP A 59 -12.33 -2.42 -3.16
N ARG A 60 -12.07 -1.22 -3.68
CA ARG A 60 -11.03 -0.32 -3.15
C ARG A 60 -11.33 0.08 -1.71
N GLY A 61 -12.56 0.49 -1.42
CA GLY A 61 -13.00 0.85 -0.06
C GLY A 61 -12.90 -0.32 0.90
N LEU A 62 -13.31 -1.52 0.49
CA LEU A 62 -13.17 -2.75 1.27
C LEU A 62 -11.69 -3.04 1.59
N GLY A 63 -10.83 -2.97 0.57
CA GLY A 63 -9.40 -3.17 0.75
C GLY A 63 -8.77 -2.21 1.75
N LEU A 64 -9.13 -0.92 1.70
CA LEU A 64 -8.67 0.08 2.66
C LEU A 64 -9.16 -0.20 4.08
N ALA A 65 -10.43 -0.56 4.24
CA ALA A 65 -10.99 -0.88 5.54
C ALA A 65 -10.34 -2.13 6.18
N LEU A 66 -10.06 -3.16 5.37
CA LEU A 66 -9.35 -4.36 5.80
C LEU A 66 -7.88 -4.09 6.13
N TRP A 67 -7.22 -3.23 5.34
CA TRP A 67 -5.86 -2.77 5.62
C TRP A 67 -5.76 -2.14 7.02
N GLU A 68 -6.65 -1.23 7.35
CA GLU A 68 -6.67 -0.54 8.65
C GLU A 68 -6.97 -1.50 9.82
N GLN A 69 -7.70 -2.60 9.55
CA GLN A 69 -7.91 -3.69 10.50
C GLN A 69 -6.72 -4.66 10.61
N GLN A 70 -5.66 -4.45 9.79
CA GLN A 70 -4.50 -5.33 9.67
C GLN A 70 -4.86 -6.73 9.10
N ASP A 71 -5.99 -6.86 8.43
CA ASP A 71 -6.32 -8.01 7.60
C ASP A 71 -5.69 -7.85 6.21
N TYR A 72 -4.37 -8.07 6.17
CA TYR A 72 -3.57 -7.82 4.96
C TYR A 72 -3.87 -8.83 3.84
N GLU A 73 -4.30 -10.06 4.18
CA GLU A 73 -4.72 -11.06 3.20
C GLU A 73 -6.02 -10.63 2.52
N GLY A 74 -7.05 -10.28 3.30
CA GLY A 74 -8.31 -9.77 2.77
C GLY A 74 -8.14 -8.45 2.01
N ALA A 75 -7.28 -7.54 2.50
CA ALA A 75 -6.98 -6.29 1.82
C ALA A 75 -6.34 -6.53 0.44
N LEU A 76 -5.36 -7.44 0.35
CA LEU A 76 -4.71 -7.78 -0.92
C LEU A 76 -5.69 -8.40 -1.92
N GLU A 77 -6.57 -9.30 -1.46
CA GLU A 77 -7.64 -9.88 -2.29
C GLU A 77 -8.60 -8.81 -2.82
N ALA A 78 -9.01 -7.86 -1.97
CA ALA A 78 -9.88 -6.77 -2.38
C ALA A 78 -9.19 -5.82 -3.38
N PHE A 79 -7.93 -5.47 -3.17
CA PHE A 79 -7.16 -4.67 -4.12
C PHE A 79 -6.94 -5.40 -5.46
N GLN A 80 -6.76 -6.72 -5.45
CA GLN A 80 -6.70 -7.50 -6.67
C GLN A 80 -8.05 -7.46 -7.41
N ALA A 81 -9.17 -7.53 -6.69
CA ALA A 81 -10.49 -7.40 -7.28
C ALA A 81 -10.71 -6.03 -7.95
N VAL A 82 -10.12 -4.95 -7.46
CA VAL A 82 -10.12 -3.65 -8.17
C VAL A 82 -9.58 -3.80 -9.58
N LEU A 83 -8.42 -4.47 -9.73
CA LEU A 83 -7.78 -4.68 -11.04
C LEU A 83 -8.60 -5.61 -11.93
N ASP A 84 -9.17 -6.67 -11.37
CA ASP A 84 -9.94 -7.69 -12.09
C ASP A 84 -11.26 -7.12 -12.62
N ASN A 85 -11.82 -6.12 -11.93
CA ASN A 85 -13.03 -5.39 -12.33
C ASN A 85 -12.76 -4.11 -13.14
N GLY A 86 -11.53 -3.95 -13.62
CA GLY A 86 -11.18 -2.88 -14.55
C GLY A 86 -10.98 -1.51 -13.90
N GLY A 87 -10.77 -1.48 -12.59
CA GLY A 87 -10.36 -0.27 -11.88
C GLY A 87 -8.96 0.21 -12.29
N ASP A 88 -8.68 1.47 -11.99
CA ASP A 88 -7.45 2.13 -12.41
C ASP A 88 -6.20 1.51 -11.76
N LYS A 89 -5.18 1.27 -12.57
CA LYS A 89 -3.88 0.73 -12.18
C LYS A 89 -2.98 1.86 -11.67
N THR A 90 -3.36 2.44 -10.53
CA THR A 90 -2.66 3.59 -9.95
C THR A 90 -1.40 3.18 -9.18
N GLY A 91 -0.45 4.13 -9.06
CA GLY A 91 0.72 3.95 -8.20
C GLY A 91 0.35 3.68 -6.75
N GLU A 92 -0.70 4.34 -6.26
CA GLU A 92 -1.23 4.14 -4.90
C GLU A 92 -1.74 2.71 -4.68
N LEU A 93 -2.55 2.18 -5.62
CA LEU A 93 -3.07 0.81 -5.51
C LEU A 93 -1.94 -0.21 -5.43
N TYR A 94 -0.96 -0.10 -6.32
CA TYR A 94 0.18 -1.01 -6.30
C TYR A 94 1.06 -0.84 -5.06
N ASN A 95 1.22 0.39 -4.54
CA ASN A 95 1.93 0.60 -3.28
C ASN A 95 1.23 -0.10 -2.10
N LEU A 96 -0.09 0.01 -2.00
CA LEU A 96 -0.89 -0.67 -0.98
C LEU A 96 -0.77 -2.20 -1.10
N MET A 97 -0.86 -2.75 -2.32
CA MET A 97 -0.66 -4.18 -2.57
C MET A 97 0.75 -4.64 -2.17
N GLY A 98 1.78 -3.85 -2.50
CA GLY A 98 3.15 -4.11 -2.09
C GLY A 98 3.33 -4.11 -0.57
N CYS A 99 2.71 -3.15 0.11
CA CYS A 99 2.72 -3.10 1.57
C CYS A 99 1.98 -4.29 2.20
N CYS A 100 0.85 -4.73 1.64
CA CYS A 100 0.18 -5.97 2.07
C CYS A 100 1.13 -7.18 1.95
N ALA A 101 1.79 -7.34 0.81
CA ALA A 101 2.71 -8.44 0.56
C ALA A 101 3.90 -8.44 1.55
N ILE A 102 4.43 -7.27 1.92
CA ILE A 102 5.43 -7.14 2.99
C ILE A 102 4.90 -7.68 4.33
N GLN A 103 3.67 -7.32 4.70
CA GLN A 103 3.06 -7.76 5.96
C GLN A 103 2.78 -9.27 5.97
N LEU A 104 2.51 -9.85 4.80
CA LEU A 104 2.28 -11.29 4.59
C LEU A 104 3.58 -12.10 4.47
N ASP A 105 4.75 -11.47 4.61
CA ASP A 105 6.07 -12.09 4.48
C ASP A 105 6.35 -12.63 3.07
N ASP A 106 5.77 -11.97 2.04
CA ASP A 106 6.05 -12.23 0.63
C ASP A 106 6.79 -11.06 -0.05
N PRO A 107 8.10 -10.93 0.21
CA PRO A 107 8.90 -9.86 -0.37
C PRO A 107 9.02 -9.94 -1.90
N THR A 108 8.85 -11.13 -2.48
CA THR A 108 8.94 -11.30 -3.94
C THR A 108 7.77 -10.62 -4.63
N GLU A 109 6.57 -10.84 -4.11
CA GLU A 109 5.38 -10.20 -4.64
C GLU A 109 5.37 -8.70 -4.34
N ALA A 110 5.84 -8.30 -3.15
CA ALA A 110 6.01 -6.89 -2.80
C ALA A 110 6.90 -6.13 -3.79
N LEU A 111 8.07 -6.70 -4.15
CA LEU A 111 8.97 -6.12 -5.15
C LEU A 111 8.30 -5.96 -6.52
N ASN A 112 7.46 -6.93 -6.92
CA ASN A 112 6.70 -6.86 -8.15
C ASN A 112 5.69 -5.71 -8.14
N TYR A 113 4.91 -5.57 -7.06
CA TYR A 113 3.94 -4.48 -6.93
C TYR A 113 4.60 -3.11 -6.86
N PHE A 114 5.67 -2.92 -6.07
CA PHE A 114 6.38 -1.64 -6.04
C PHE A 114 6.93 -1.26 -7.41
N ARG A 115 7.48 -2.21 -8.18
CA ARG A 115 7.92 -1.94 -9.54
C ARG A 115 6.77 -1.49 -10.44
N LEU A 116 5.62 -2.17 -10.40
CA LEU A 116 4.43 -1.78 -11.17
C LEU A 116 3.92 -0.39 -10.75
N GLY A 117 3.93 -0.11 -9.45
CA GLY A 117 3.52 1.18 -8.93
C GLY A 117 4.43 2.31 -9.39
N MET A 118 5.75 2.12 -9.33
CA MET A 118 6.72 3.13 -9.81
C MET A 118 6.67 3.37 -11.32
N GLU A 119 6.12 2.42 -12.10
CA GLU A 119 5.92 2.55 -13.56
C GLU A 119 4.58 3.19 -13.92
N ALA A 120 3.66 3.42 -12.95
CA ALA A 120 2.36 4.03 -13.20
C ALA A 120 2.49 5.52 -13.56
N GLU A 121 1.51 6.03 -14.34
CA GLU A 121 1.58 7.40 -14.87
C GLU A 121 1.24 8.49 -13.84
N ASP A 122 0.58 8.11 -12.73
CA ASP A 122 0.02 9.02 -11.72
C ASP A 122 0.88 9.17 -10.46
N VAL A 123 2.14 8.72 -10.51
CA VAL A 123 3.02 8.67 -9.32
C VAL A 123 3.54 10.06 -8.97
N SER A 124 3.23 10.54 -7.77
CA SER A 124 3.85 11.75 -7.21
C SER A 124 5.30 11.49 -6.77
N ASP A 125 6.07 12.57 -6.59
CA ASP A 125 7.45 12.47 -6.08
C ASP A 125 7.48 11.84 -4.67
N GLU A 126 6.51 12.16 -3.83
CA GLU A 126 6.38 11.59 -2.48
C GLU A 126 6.07 10.09 -2.52
N MET A 127 5.15 9.68 -3.38
CA MET A 127 4.81 8.27 -3.55
C MET A 127 5.97 7.48 -4.15
N MET A 128 6.68 8.05 -5.11
CA MET A 128 7.91 7.47 -5.65
C MET A 128 8.95 7.24 -4.55
N GLN A 129 9.14 8.24 -3.68
CA GLN A 129 10.05 8.16 -2.56
C GLN A 129 9.65 7.04 -1.60
N GLU A 130 8.37 6.94 -1.25
CA GLU A 130 7.83 5.91 -0.37
C GLU A 130 8.04 4.51 -0.94
N MET A 131 7.63 4.27 -2.21
CA MET A 131 7.80 2.96 -2.85
C MET A 131 9.26 2.55 -2.97
N ARG A 132 10.17 3.47 -3.28
CA ARG A 132 11.62 3.17 -3.33
C ARG A 132 12.17 2.77 -1.96
N PHE A 133 11.68 3.39 -0.88
CA PHE A 133 12.07 2.99 0.47
C PHE A 133 11.47 1.63 0.86
N ASN A 134 10.22 1.36 0.49
CA ASN A 134 9.57 0.08 0.71
C ASN A 134 10.23 -1.06 -0.12
N GLU A 135 10.72 -0.77 -1.33
CA GLU A 135 11.51 -1.71 -2.15
C GLU A 135 12.78 -2.16 -1.40
N ILE A 136 13.46 -1.25 -0.70
CA ILE A 136 14.63 -1.59 0.12
C ILE A 136 14.23 -2.55 1.23
N ALA A 137 13.15 -2.26 1.95
CA ALA A 137 12.65 -3.14 3.01
C ALA A 137 12.28 -4.54 2.50
N ALA A 138 11.73 -4.64 1.28
CA ALA A 138 11.43 -5.91 0.64
C ALA A 138 12.70 -6.71 0.31
N TYR A 139 13.77 -6.07 -0.17
CA TYR A 139 15.06 -6.73 -0.38
C TYR A 139 15.67 -7.21 0.95
N GLU A 140 15.58 -6.42 2.02
CA GLU A 140 16.05 -6.84 3.34
C GLU A 140 15.27 -8.06 3.85
N GLN A 141 13.94 -8.05 3.70
CA GLN A 141 13.08 -9.16 4.12
C GLN A 141 13.36 -10.43 3.32
N SER A 142 13.65 -10.31 2.03
CA SER A 142 14.04 -11.45 1.17
C SER A 142 15.42 -12.03 1.51
N GLY A 143 16.24 -11.28 2.27
CA GLY A 143 17.62 -11.61 2.57
C GLY A 143 18.62 -11.18 1.49
N ASP A 144 18.18 -10.51 0.44
CA ASP A 144 19.05 -9.94 -0.58
C ASP A 144 19.68 -8.62 -0.11
N MET A 145 20.62 -8.74 0.82
CA MET A 145 21.31 -7.60 1.40
C MET A 145 22.17 -6.84 0.40
N GLU A 146 22.60 -7.46 -0.69
CA GLU A 146 23.36 -6.79 -1.75
C GLU A 146 22.48 -5.79 -2.49
N SER A 147 21.31 -6.24 -2.94
CA SER A 147 20.32 -5.36 -3.57
C SER A 147 19.83 -4.28 -2.61
N ALA A 148 19.53 -4.62 -1.37
CA ALA A 148 19.11 -3.65 -0.35
C ALA A 148 20.13 -2.52 -0.19
N LYS A 149 21.42 -2.84 -0.02
CA LYS A 149 22.51 -1.84 0.10
C LYS A 149 22.66 -0.98 -1.15
N SER A 150 22.58 -1.60 -2.34
CA SER A 150 22.66 -0.87 -3.61
C SER A 150 21.52 0.14 -3.75
N LYS A 151 20.30 -0.29 -3.52
CA LYS A 151 19.11 0.56 -3.59
C LYS A 151 19.12 1.67 -2.55
N LEU A 152 19.54 1.37 -1.33
CA LEU A 152 19.64 2.36 -0.25
C LEU A 152 20.68 3.43 -0.57
N LYS A 153 21.80 3.05 -1.17
CA LYS A 153 22.83 4.01 -1.61
C LYS A 153 22.28 4.96 -2.67
N ASP A 154 21.53 4.46 -3.65
CA ASP A 154 20.93 5.29 -4.69
C ASP A 154 19.83 6.18 -4.07
N TYR A 155 19.02 5.62 -3.15
CA TYR A 155 17.98 6.35 -2.45
C TYR A 155 18.56 7.53 -1.62
N THR A 156 19.60 7.29 -0.80
CA THR A 156 20.20 8.34 0.03
C THR A 156 20.94 9.42 -0.79
N ALA A 157 21.36 9.10 -2.01
CA ALA A 157 21.90 10.10 -2.93
C ALA A 157 20.82 11.05 -3.47
N ASP A 158 19.61 10.51 -3.73
CA ASP A 158 18.49 11.28 -4.24
C ASP A 158 17.73 12.02 -3.13
N TYR A 159 17.67 11.44 -1.91
CA TYR A 159 16.96 11.97 -0.74
C TYR A 159 17.91 12.13 0.47
N PRO A 160 18.88 13.05 0.42
CA PRO A 160 19.93 13.16 1.44
C PRO A 160 19.42 13.63 2.81
N ASP A 161 18.24 14.23 2.87
CA ASP A 161 17.63 14.73 4.11
C ASP A 161 16.72 13.67 4.80
N ASP A 162 16.60 12.47 4.25
CA ASP A 162 15.82 11.39 4.88
C ASP A 162 16.62 10.73 6.01
N GLU A 163 16.32 11.16 7.24
CA GLU A 163 16.96 10.62 8.45
C GLU A 163 16.71 9.13 8.68
N LYS A 164 15.59 8.57 8.18
CA LYS A 164 15.30 7.13 8.32
C LYS A 164 16.25 6.33 7.44
N ALA A 165 16.38 6.75 6.17
CA ALA A 165 17.29 6.11 5.23
C ALA A 165 18.76 6.24 5.67
N ALA A 166 19.16 7.37 6.22
CA ALA A 166 20.51 7.55 6.76
C ALA A 166 20.83 6.56 7.90
N LYS A 167 19.87 6.36 8.81
CA LYS A 167 20.01 5.37 9.91
C LYS A 167 20.04 3.93 9.40
N GLU A 168 19.24 3.62 8.38
CA GLU A 168 19.25 2.29 7.77
C GLU A 168 20.57 2.02 7.03
N ALA A 169 21.15 3.03 6.38
CA ALA A 169 22.46 2.93 5.73
C ALA A 169 23.57 2.59 6.75
N GLU A 170 23.64 3.29 7.87
CA GLU A 170 24.58 2.97 8.96
C GLU A 170 24.37 1.56 9.50
N PHE A 171 23.12 1.10 9.59
CA PHE A 171 22.83 -0.25 10.07
C PHE A 171 23.27 -1.33 9.07
N LEU A 172 23.03 -1.14 7.78
CA LEU A 172 23.40 -2.12 6.76
C LEU A 172 24.91 -2.16 6.50
N GLU A 173 25.66 -1.07 6.72
CA GLU A 173 27.12 -1.06 6.63
C GLU A 173 27.80 -2.01 7.65
N THR A 174 27.14 -2.29 8.76
CA THR A 174 27.69 -3.13 9.84
C THR A 174 27.37 -4.62 9.67
N ARG A 175 26.69 -5.01 8.62
CA ARG A 175 26.27 -6.39 8.32
C ARG A 175 26.76 -6.86 6.96
#